data_767024b67d996bdc33e7cc12c7c9a053
#
_entry.id   767024b67d996bdc33e7cc12c7c9a053
#
_cell.length_a   1.000
_cell.length_b   1.000
_cell.length_c   1.000
_cell.angle_alpha   90.00
_cell.angle_beta   90.00
_cell.angle_gamma   90.00
#
_symmetry.space_group_name_H-M   'P 1'
#
loop_
_entity.id
_entity.type
_entity.pdbx_description
1 polymer ?
#
loop_
_entity_poly.entity_id
_entity_poly.type
_entity_poly.pdbx_seq_one_letter_code
_entity_poly.pdbx_strand_id
1 'polypeptide(L)'
;EDLAAVLGPKLDVSRGDLNRTSLSLQTIRLPSQAERLAWLAEQLATLQGHGIIYTLTVRDANQVAQWLKTQGFNVEAYTGETGDRREQLEQALLNNQVKALVATTALGMGYDKPDLAFVIHYQMPGSVVAYYQQVGRAGRALDSAYGVLLSGQEESDITDWFIRSAFPTRQEVADVLGALEDEPNGLSVP
;
A
#
# COMPACT_ATOMS: atom_id res chain seq x y z
N GLU A 1 20.92 9.74 11.20
CA GLU A 1 22.38 9.63 11.53
C GLU A 1 23.22 9.58 10.27
N ASP A 2 22.87 8.79 9.27
CA ASP A 2 23.66 8.62 8.02
C ASP A 2 23.73 9.92 7.18
N LEU A 3 22.64 10.68 7.10
CA LEU A 3 22.63 11.95 6.37
C LEU A 3 23.57 13.00 7.00
N ALA A 4 23.64 13.05 8.32
CA ALA A 4 24.53 13.95 9.01
C ALA A 4 26.01 13.57 8.81
N ALA A 5 26.31 12.26 8.73
CA ALA A 5 27.63 11.76 8.43
C ALA A 5 28.09 12.08 7.00
N VAL A 6 27.16 12.04 6.03
CA VAL A 6 27.44 12.29 4.60
C VAL A 6 27.49 13.80 4.30
N LEU A 7 26.56 14.59 4.85
CA LEU A 7 26.40 16.02 4.53
C LEU A 7 27.22 16.94 5.44
N GLY A 8 27.80 16.38 6.52
CA GLY A 8 28.74 17.07 7.39
C GLY A 8 28.10 18.04 8.39
N PRO A 9 28.92 18.77 9.18
CA PRO A 9 28.48 19.54 10.35
C PRO A 9 27.70 20.83 10.04
N LYS A 10 27.57 21.21 8.77
CA LYS A 10 26.78 22.37 8.35
C LYS A 10 25.31 22.02 8.03
N LEU A 11 24.92 20.75 8.23
CA LEU A 11 23.54 20.31 8.03
C LEU A 11 22.65 20.89 9.13
N ASP A 12 21.69 21.73 8.75
CA ASP A 12 20.62 22.15 9.65
C ASP A 12 19.56 21.05 9.70
N VAL A 13 19.31 20.49 10.89
CA VAL A 13 18.39 19.39 11.11
C VAL A 13 17.15 19.87 11.85
N SER A 14 16.06 20.08 11.13
CA SER A 14 14.74 20.33 11.74
C SER A 14 14.00 19.01 11.91
N ARG A 15 13.63 18.64 13.15
CA ARG A 15 12.83 17.46 13.48
C ARG A 15 11.49 17.93 14.01
N GLY A 16 10.41 17.66 13.24
CA GLY A 16 9.05 17.78 13.74
C GLY A 16 8.64 16.53 14.54
N ASP A 17 7.54 16.67 15.28
CA ASP A 17 6.91 15.54 15.95
C ASP A 17 6.37 14.56 14.90
N LEU A 18 6.64 13.26 15.07
CA LEU A 18 6.11 12.19 14.21
C LEU A 18 4.68 11.81 14.60
N ASN A 19 4.24 12.22 15.79
CA ASN A 19 2.90 11.93 16.26
C ASN A 19 1.89 12.88 15.59
N ARG A 20 0.91 12.32 14.89
CA ARG A 20 -0.17 13.08 14.24
C ARG A 20 -1.46 12.89 15.01
N THR A 21 -1.86 13.94 15.73
CA THR A 21 -3.08 13.95 16.56
C THR A 21 -4.36 13.79 15.73
N SER A 22 -4.30 14.13 14.44
CA SER A 22 -5.43 13.97 13.50
C SER A 22 -5.65 12.54 13.02
N LEU A 23 -4.68 11.61 13.22
CA LEU A 23 -4.75 10.26 12.67
C LEU A 23 -5.02 9.23 13.77
N SER A 24 -6.21 8.63 13.73
CA SER A 24 -6.58 7.50 14.59
C SER A 24 -6.23 6.18 13.93
N LEU A 25 -5.48 5.33 14.63
CA LEU A 25 -5.06 4.01 14.14
C LEU A 25 -5.82 2.91 14.84
N GLN A 26 -6.30 1.93 14.06
CA GLN A 26 -7.01 0.76 14.57
C GLN A 26 -6.56 -0.50 13.85
N THR A 27 -6.40 -1.59 14.61
CA THR A 27 -6.21 -2.94 14.05
C THR A 27 -7.42 -3.79 14.41
N ILE A 28 -8.01 -4.45 13.41
CA ILE A 28 -9.19 -5.29 13.55
C ILE A 28 -8.88 -6.68 13.00
N ARG A 29 -9.07 -7.69 13.83
CA ARG A 29 -8.89 -9.08 13.41
C ARG A 29 -10.20 -9.62 12.86
N LEU A 30 -10.19 -9.91 11.56
CA LEU A 30 -11.29 -10.52 10.81
C LEU A 30 -10.74 -11.73 10.05
N PRO A 31 -10.97 -12.94 10.57
CA PRO A 31 -10.28 -14.14 10.10
C PRO A 31 -10.61 -14.53 8.66
N SER A 32 -11.81 -14.21 8.17
CA SER A 32 -12.23 -14.58 6.82
C SER A 32 -12.32 -13.38 5.86
N GLN A 33 -12.16 -13.65 4.59
CA GLN A 33 -12.35 -12.68 3.52
C GLN A 33 -13.79 -12.12 3.50
N ALA A 34 -14.77 -12.97 3.76
CA ALA A 34 -16.18 -12.57 3.78
C ALA A 34 -16.46 -11.54 4.89
N GLU A 35 -15.90 -11.74 6.09
CA GLU A 35 -16.02 -10.78 7.19
C GLU A 35 -15.36 -9.45 6.87
N ARG A 36 -14.18 -9.47 6.23
CA ARG A 36 -13.49 -8.24 5.81
C ARG A 36 -14.27 -7.47 4.75
N LEU A 37 -14.86 -8.17 3.78
CA LEU A 37 -15.71 -7.55 2.76
C LEU A 37 -16.98 -6.95 3.37
N ALA A 38 -17.66 -7.68 4.26
CA ALA A 38 -18.84 -7.19 4.96
C ALA A 38 -18.51 -5.93 5.79
N TRP A 39 -17.43 -5.98 6.56
CA TRP A 39 -16.95 -4.86 7.35
C TRP A 39 -16.63 -3.63 6.49
N LEU A 40 -15.95 -3.84 5.34
CA LEU A 40 -15.66 -2.74 4.41
C LEU A 40 -16.94 -2.05 3.93
N ALA A 41 -17.96 -2.81 3.55
CA ALA A 41 -19.23 -2.24 3.07
C ALA A 41 -19.93 -1.43 4.18
N GLU A 42 -19.97 -1.96 5.40
CA GLU A 42 -20.55 -1.24 6.55
C GLU A 42 -19.79 0.06 6.86
N GLN A 43 -18.47 -0.02 6.93
CA GLN A 43 -17.66 1.15 7.30
C GLN A 43 -17.64 2.21 6.20
N LEU A 44 -17.54 1.84 4.93
CA LEU A 44 -17.56 2.82 3.82
C LEU A 44 -18.86 3.61 3.75
N ALA A 45 -19.97 3.05 4.24
CA ALA A 45 -21.25 3.76 4.33
C ALA A 45 -21.22 4.88 5.40
N THR A 46 -20.43 4.71 6.45
CA THR A 46 -20.35 5.65 7.60
C THR A 46 -19.17 6.58 7.55
N LEU A 47 -18.03 6.13 7.00
CA LEU A 47 -16.82 6.93 6.87
C LEU A 47 -17.08 8.15 5.98
N GLN A 48 -16.78 9.33 6.51
CA GLN A 48 -16.83 10.56 5.74
C GLN A 48 -15.59 10.70 4.84
N GLY A 49 -15.72 11.50 3.78
CA GLY A 49 -14.62 11.80 2.86
C GLY A 49 -14.23 10.63 1.95
N HIS A 50 -12.99 10.67 1.50
CA HIS A 50 -12.44 9.79 0.46
C HIS A 50 -11.17 9.12 0.97
N GLY A 51 -10.83 7.95 0.43
CA GLY A 51 -9.69 7.19 0.96
C GLY A 51 -9.07 6.21 -0.01
N ILE A 52 -8.16 5.42 0.54
CA ILE A 52 -7.46 4.34 -0.17
C ILE A 52 -7.67 3.05 0.61
N ILE A 53 -7.95 1.97 -0.11
CA ILE A 53 -8.01 0.60 0.43
C ILE A 53 -6.85 -0.16 -0.18
N TYR A 54 -5.83 -0.49 0.63
CA TYR A 54 -4.67 -1.24 0.18
C TYR A 54 -4.90 -2.74 0.23
N THR A 55 -4.48 -3.42 -0.83
CA THR A 55 -4.46 -4.88 -0.97
C THR A 55 -3.06 -5.34 -1.36
N LEU A 56 -2.74 -6.61 -1.11
CA LEU A 56 -1.43 -7.19 -1.46
C LEU A 56 -1.31 -7.54 -2.94
N THR A 57 -2.40 -8.02 -3.55
CA THR A 57 -2.37 -8.54 -4.91
C THR A 57 -3.30 -7.78 -5.86
N VAL A 58 -2.98 -7.81 -7.15
CA VAL A 58 -3.85 -7.27 -8.22
C VAL A 58 -5.22 -7.96 -8.22
N ARG A 59 -5.23 -9.28 -7.99
CA ARG A 59 -6.45 -10.07 -7.88
C ARG A 59 -7.36 -9.55 -6.77
N ASP A 60 -6.81 -9.34 -5.58
CA ASP A 60 -7.59 -8.87 -4.43
C ASP A 60 -8.09 -7.45 -4.66
N ALA A 61 -7.27 -6.57 -5.26
CA ALA A 61 -7.69 -5.22 -5.61
C ALA A 61 -8.92 -5.22 -6.52
N ASN A 62 -8.88 -6.03 -7.57
CA ASN A 62 -9.99 -6.16 -8.51
C ASN A 62 -11.22 -6.77 -7.84
N GLN A 63 -11.06 -7.81 -7.04
CA GLN A 63 -12.16 -8.49 -6.35
C GLN A 63 -12.86 -7.58 -5.33
N VAL A 64 -12.08 -6.88 -4.49
CA VAL A 64 -12.61 -5.93 -3.50
C VAL A 64 -13.31 -4.77 -4.18
N ALA A 65 -12.70 -4.18 -5.22
CA ALA A 65 -13.33 -3.09 -5.97
C ALA A 65 -14.64 -3.54 -6.63
N GLN A 66 -14.64 -4.69 -7.29
CA GLN A 66 -15.83 -5.24 -7.92
C GLN A 66 -16.95 -5.49 -6.90
N TRP A 67 -16.63 -6.08 -5.75
CA TRP A 67 -17.59 -6.34 -4.68
C TRP A 67 -18.19 -5.04 -4.16
N LEU A 68 -17.35 -4.06 -3.83
CA LEU A 68 -17.83 -2.76 -3.33
C LEU A 68 -18.71 -2.02 -4.35
N LYS A 69 -18.41 -2.14 -5.65
CA LYS A 69 -19.31 -1.62 -6.70
C LYS A 69 -20.67 -2.27 -6.68
N THR A 70 -20.77 -3.59 -6.44
CA THR A 70 -22.09 -4.27 -6.30
C THR A 70 -22.86 -3.81 -5.06
N GLN A 71 -22.18 -3.28 -4.06
CA GLN A 71 -22.78 -2.66 -2.86
C GLN A 71 -23.13 -1.16 -3.08
N GLY A 72 -22.94 -0.64 -4.28
CA GLY A 72 -23.31 0.73 -4.66
C GLY A 72 -22.24 1.79 -4.38
N PHE A 73 -21.02 1.40 -4.00
CA PHE A 73 -19.95 2.36 -3.79
C PHE A 73 -19.22 2.72 -5.09
N ASN A 74 -18.96 4.01 -5.28
CA ASN A 74 -18.13 4.48 -6.38
C ASN A 74 -16.64 4.33 -6.02
N VAL A 75 -16.09 3.17 -6.32
CA VAL A 75 -14.68 2.83 -6.08
C VAL A 75 -14.04 2.31 -7.36
N GLU A 76 -12.74 2.45 -7.50
CA GLU A 76 -11.99 1.93 -8.66
C GLU A 76 -10.75 1.14 -8.21
N ALA A 77 -10.39 0.10 -8.97
CA ALA A 77 -9.15 -0.62 -8.74
C ALA A 77 -7.96 0.15 -9.36
N TYR A 78 -6.87 0.26 -8.60
CA TYR A 78 -5.63 0.90 -9.03
C TYR A 78 -4.44 -0.05 -8.79
N THR A 79 -3.88 -0.59 -9.85
CA THR A 79 -2.86 -1.64 -9.80
C THR A 79 -1.73 -1.37 -10.80
N GLY A 80 -0.73 -2.24 -10.83
CA GLY A 80 0.30 -2.23 -11.87
C GLY A 80 -0.27 -2.32 -13.29
N GLU A 81 -1.41 -2.98 -13.45
CA GLU A 81 -2.10 -3.21 -14.72
C GLU A 81 -3.04 -2.06 -15.14
N THR A 82 -3.18 -1.01 -14.32
CA THR A 82 -4.09 0.13 -14.62
C THR A 82 -3.69 0.89 -15.89
N GLY A 83 -2.42 0.83 -16.30
CA GLY A 83 -1.94 1.42 -17.54
C GLY A 83 -2.22 2.92 -17.66
N ASP A 84 -2.69 3.36 -18.83
CA ASP A 84 -2.94 4.77 -19.16
C ASP A 84 -4.04 5.44 -18.33
N ARG A 85 -4.86 4.66 -17.60
CA ARG A 85 -5.91 5.20 -16.72
C ARG A 85 -5.38 5.71 -15.37
N ARG A 86 -4.09 5.55 -15.08
CA ARG A 86 -3.52 5.92 -13.77
C ARG A 86 -3.80 7.38 -13.43
N GLU A 87 -3.39 8.29 -14.30
CA GLU A 87 -3.59 9.73 -14.09
C GLU A 87 -5.07 10.08 -13.92
N GLN A 88 -5.95 9.49 -14.73
CA GLN A 88 -7.40 9.69 -14.62
C GLN A 88 -7.93 9.27 -13.24
N LEU A 89 -7.51 8.12 -12.72
CA LEU A 89 -7.97 7.62 -11.42
C LEU A 89 -7.40 8.42 -10.26
N GLU A 90 -6.15 8.83 -10.35
CA GLU A 90 -5.53 9.72 -9.38
C GLU A 90 -6.26 11.07 -9.31
N GLN A 91 -6.56 11.67 -10.46
CA GLN A 91 -7.35 12.91 -10.54
C GLN A 91 -8.78 12.70 -10.03
N ALA A 92 -9.40 11.57 -10.32
CA ALA A 92 -10.74 11.26 -9.81
C ALA A 92 -10.77 11.20 -8.28
N LEU A 93 -9.74 10.61 -7.64
CA LEU A 93 -9.64 10.61 -6.19
C LEU A 93 -9.29 12.01 -5.64
N LEU A 94 -8.37 12.74 -6.27
CA LEU A 94 -8.03 14.12 -5.89
C LEU A 94 -9.26 15.03 -5.91
N ASN A 95 -10.11 14.90 -6.93
CA ASN A 95 -11.31 15.70 -7.12
C ASN A 95 -12.55 15.14 -6.40
N ASN A 96 -12.39 14.18 -5.50
CA ASN A 96 -13.47 13.58 -4.74
C ASN A 96 -14.58 12.93 -5.60
N GLN A 97 -14.23 12.47 -6.81
CA GLN A 97 -15.16 11.84 -7.74
C GLN A 97 -15.36 10.34 -7.46
N VAL A 98 -14.43 9.71 -6.75
CA VAL A 98 -14.54 8.34 -6.29
C VAL A 98 -14.45 8.29 -4.78
N LYS A 99 -15.19 7.37 -4.14
CA LYS A 99 -15.17 7.16 -2.69
C LYS A 99 -13.81 6.65 -2.21
N ALA A 100 -13.25 5.72 -2.97
CA ALA A 100 -11.92 5.19 -2.69
C ALA A 100 -11.27 4.58 -3.95
N LEU A 101 -9.93 4.55 -3.95
CA LEU A 101 -9.18 3.63 -4.81
C LEU A 101 -8.83 2.37 -4.01
N VAL A 102 -9.13 1.22 -4.60
CA VAL A 102 -8.66 -0.08 -4.10
C VAL A 102 -7.34 -0.38 -4.79
N ALA A 103 -6.24 -0.27 -4.06
CA ALA A 103 -4.92 -0.17 -4.66
C ALA A 103 -3.94 -1.23 -4.14
N THR A 104 -3.03 -1.64 -5.01
CA THR A 104 -1.79 -2.29 -4.59
C THR A 104 -0.73 -1.23 -4.27
N THR A 105 0.50 -1.66 -3.97
CA THR A 105 1.66 -0.76 -3.84
C THR A 105 1.96 0.07 -5.10
N ALA A 106 1.26 -0.20 -6.22
CA ALA A 106 1.35 0.59 -7.45
C ALA A 106 0.90 2.05 -7.24
N LEU A 107 -0.03 2.32 -6.31
CA LEU A 107 -0.32 3.67 -5.82
C LEU A 107 0.77 4.07 -4.83
N GLY A 108 1.95 4.33 -5.40
CA GLY A 108 3.19 4.48 -4.67
C GLY A 108 3.56 5.91 -4.32
N MET A 109 4.87 6.14 -4.12
CA MET A 109 5.42 7.45 -3.80
C MET A 109 5.04 8.48 -4.86
N GLY A 110 4.77 9.71 -4.42
CA GLY A 110 4.43 10.83 -5.30
C GLY A 110 2.92 11.18 -5.35
N TYR A 111 2.02 10.24 -5.00
CA TYR A 111 0.61 10.59 -4.86
C TYR A 111 0.37 11.29 -3.53
N ASP A 112 -0.12 12.52 -3.57
CA ASP A 112 -0.46 13.31 -2.40
C ASP A 112 -1.89 13.87 -2.51
N LYS A 113 -2.71 13.55 -1.51
CA LYS A 113 -4.05 14.09 -1.32
C LYS A 113 -4.16 14.57 0.13
N PRO A 114 -4.07 15.88 0.37
CA PRO A 114 -4.02 16.43 1.73
C PRO A 114 -5.26 16.10 2.58
N ASP A 115 -6.44 16.05 1.96
CA ASP A 115 -7.74 15.75 2.56
C ASP A 115 -8.14 14.27 2.45
N LEU A 116 -7.17 13.36 2.42
CA LEU A 116 -7.43 11.93 2.45
C LEU A 116 -7.95 11.52 3.84
N ALA A 117 -9.22 11.12 3.92
CA ALA A 117 -9.91 10.89 5.19
C ALA A 117 -9.61 9.53 5.81
N PHE A 118 -9.33 8.53 4.99
CA PHE A 118 -9.01 7.20 5.52
C PHE A 118 -8.03 6.43 4.62
N VAL A 119 -7.28 5.56 5.28
CA VAL A 119 -6.49 4.51 4.65
C VAL A 119 -6.84 3.19 5.34
N ILE A 120 -7.33 2.23 4.58
CA ILE A 120 -7.66 0.89 5.07
C ILE A 120 -6.71 -0.11 4.43
N HIS A 121 -6.02 -0.89 5.24
CA HIS A 121 -5.29 -2.05 4.77
C HIS A 121 -6.22 -3.25 4.86
N TYR A 122 -6.68 -3.74 3.72
CA TYR A 122 -7.52 -4.94 3.62
C TYR A 122 -6.77 -6.20 4.03
N GLN A 123 -5.45 -6.16 3.86
CA GLN A 123 -4.48 -7.19 4.26
C GLN A 123 -3.25 -6.51 4.87
N MET A 124 -2.52 -7.26 5.71
CA MET A 124 -1.30 -6.76 6.34
C MET A 124 -0.23 -6.47 5.27
N PRO A 125 0.32 -5.26 5.22
CA PRO A 125 1.40 -4.95 4.29
C PRO A 125 2.67 -5.74 4.62
N GLY A 126 3.51 -5.98 3.60
CA GLY A 126 4.71 -6.81 3.72
C GLY A 126 5.80 -6.25 4.64
N SER A 127 5.67 -5.01 5.12
CA SER A 127 6.60 -4.43 6.09
C SER A 127 5.97 -3.28 6.89
N VAL A 128 6.53 -3.02 8.08
CA VAL A 128 6.16 -1.87 8.93
C VAL A 128 6.44 -0.54 8.21
N VAL A 129 7.50 -0.48 7.41
CA VAL A 129 7.85 0.72 6.64
C VAL A 129 6.77 1.00 5.59
N ALA A 130 6.34 -0.03 4.84
CA ALA A 130 5.25 0.11 3.87
C ALA A 130 3.95 0.55 4.56
N TYR A 131 3.60 -0.07 5.70
CA TYR A 131 2.44 0.34 6.50
C TYR A 131 2.51 1.83 6.87
N TYR A 132 3.63 2.25 7.45
CA TYR A 132 3.82 3.64 7.89
C TYR A 132 3.72 4.64 6.73
N GLN A 133 4.34 4.34 5.59
CA GLN A 133 4.29 5.18 4.40
C GLN A 133 2.88 5.29 3.81
N GLN A 134 2.11 4.20 3.85
CA GLN A 134 0.76 4.15 3.30
C GLN A 134 -0.24 4.82 4.24
N VAL A 135 -0.27 4.46 5.52
CA VAL A 135 -1.18 5.05 6.49
C VAL A 135 -0.89 6.53 6.70
N GLY A 136 0.37 6.93 6.59
CA GLY A 136 0.83 8.31 6.69
C GLY A 136 0.30 9.26 5.61
N ARG A 137 -0.42 8.76 4.61
CA ARG A 137 -1.10 9.59 3.58
C ARG A 137 -2.38 10.23 4.09
N ALA A 138 -3.07 9.57 5.05
CA ALA A 138 -4.32 10.08 5.61
C ALA A 138 -4.09 11.28 6.55
N GLY A 139 -5.04 12.21 6.59
CA GLY A 139 -5.15 13.26 7.60
C GLY A 139 -4.07 14.34 7.54
N ARG A 140 -3.50 14.65 6.38
CA ARG A 140 -2.46 15.69 6.29
C ARG A 140 -3.02 17.10 6.49
N ALA A 141 -4.24 17.33 5.98
CA ALA A 141 -4.95 18.62 6.10
C ALA A 141 -6.37 18.43 6.66
N LEU A 142 -6.57 17.42 7.49
CA LEU A 142 -7.83 17.13 8.18
C LEU A 142 -7.61 17.08 9.68
N ASP A 143 -8.61 17.52 10.43
CA ASP A 143 -8.61 17.44 11.91
C ASP A 143 -8.83 15.99 12.40
N SER A 144 -9.38 15.12 11.55
CA SER A 144 -9.62 13.71 11.86
C SER A 144 -9.49 12.84 10.60
N ALA A 145 -8.73 11.76 10.74
CA ALA A 145 -8.57 10.74 9.71
C ALA A 145 -8.37 9.37 10.33
N TYR A 146 -8.60 8.32 9.57
CA TYR A 146 -8.57 6.94 10.07
C TYR A 146 -7.56 6.09 9.29
N GLY A 147 -6.73 5.37 10.03
CA GLY A 147 -5.88 4.31 9.53
C GLY A 147 -6.36 2.98 10.11
N VAL A 148 -6.86 2.08 9.27
CA VAL A 148 -7.37 0.78 9.73
C VAL A 148 -6.55 -0.34 9.10
N LEU A 149 -6.12 -1.27 9.93
CA LEU A 149 -5.47 -2.50 9.49
C LEU A 149 -6.42 -3.67 9.77
N LEU A 150 -6.89 -4.31 8.71
CA LEU A 150 -7.59 -5.59 8.83
C LEU A 150 -6.56 -6.71 8.78
N SER A 151 -6.69 -7.67 9.69
CA SER A 151 -5.80 -8.83 9.75
C SER A 151 -6.61 -10.13 9.71
N GLY A 152 -6.18 -11.06 8.90
CA GLY A 152 -6.80 -12.38 8.70
C GLY A 152 -5.84 -13.53 8.96
N GLN A 153 -6.31 -14.78 8.82
CA GLN A 153 -5.48 -15.97 8.95
C GLN A 153 -4.69 -16.31 7.67
N GLU A 154 -5.22 -15.90 6.52
CA GLU A 154 -4.68 -16.24 5.19
C GLU A 154 -3.44 -15.42 4.80
N GLU A 155 -3.10 -14.39 5.59
CA GLU A 155 -2.09 -13.40 5.23
C GLU A 155 -0.66 -13.88 5.51
N SER A 156 -0.48 -14.81 6.45
CA SER A 156 0.84 -15.35 6.77
C SER A 156 1.48 -16.01 5.54
N ASP A 157 0.71 -16.80 4.79
CA ASP A 157 1.21 -17.53 3.63
C ASP A 157 1.61 -16.58 2.48
N ILE A 158 0.80 -15.55 2.23
CA ILE A 158 1.07 -14.53 1.20
C ILE A 158 2.28 -13.69 1.59
N THR A 159 2.32 -13.23 2.83
CA THR A 159 3.44 -12.42 3.34
C THR A 159 4.73 -13.25 3.38
N ASP A 160 4.68 -14.48 3.83
CA ASP A 160 5.80 -15.41 3.83
C ASP A 160 6.30 -15.69 2.41
N TRP A 161 5.39 -15.83 1.44
CA TRP A 161 5.75 -15.97 0.05
C TRP A 161 6.51 -14.73 -0.48
N PHE A 162 6.01 -13.52 -0.23
CA PHE A 162 6.70 -12.29 -0.62
C PHE A 162 8.07 -12.14 0.04
N ILE A 163 8.18 -12.47 1.33
CA ILE A 163 9.46 -12.42 2.05
C ILE A 163 10.45 -13.42 1.44
N ARG A 164 10.01 -14.65 1.17
CA ARG A 164 10.87 -15.70 0.60
C ARG A 164 11.27 -15.40 -0.84
N SER A 165 10.36 -14.83 -1.65
CA SER A 165 10.64 -14.48 -3.05
C SER A 165 11.39 -13.16 -3.23
N ALA A 166 11.52 -12.33 -2.18
CA ALA A 166 12.25 -11.07 -2.24
C ALA A 166 13.78 -11.23 -2.34
N PHE A 167 14.29 -12.39 -1.96
CA PHE A 167 15.71 -12.69 -2.00
C PHE A 167 15.95 -13.99 -2.77
N PRO A 168 16.94 -14.04 -3.65
CA PRO A 168 17.27 -15.27 -4.35
C PRO A 168 17.76 -16.33 -3.33
N THR A 169 17.45 -17.57 -3.61
CA THR A 169 17.95 -18.69 -2.83
C THR A 169 19.46 -18.85 -3.03
N ARG A 170 20.13 -19.53 -2.10
CA ARG A 170 21.57 -19.83 -2.26
C ARG A 170 21.86 -20.61 -3.54
N GLN A 171 20.93 -21.46 -3.97
CA GLN A 171 21.08 -22.22 -5.20
C GLN A 171 21.01 -21.32 -6.43
N GLU A 172 20.01 -20.43 -6.51
CA GLU A 172 19.89 -19.45 -7.60
C GLU A 172 21.10 -18.53 -7.69
N VAL A 173 21.66 -18.08 -6.55
CA VAL A 173 22.90 -17.31 -6.52
C VAL A 173 24.08 -18.13 -7.03
N ALA A 174 24.20 -19.40 -6.62
CA ALA A 174 25.25 -20.28 -7.08
C ALA A 174 25.16 -20.57 -8.58
N ASP A 175 23.93 -20.78 -9.09
CA ASP A 175 23.69 -21.01 -10.50
C ASP A 175 24.06 -19.79 -11.37
N VAL A 176 23.72 -18.58 -10.91
CA VAL A 176 24.12 -17.32 -11.60
C VAL A 176 25.65 -17.14 -11.55
N LEU A 177 26.28 -17.38 -10.41
CA LEU A 177 27.74 -17.25 -10.29
C LEU A 177 28.46 -18.28 -11.16
N GLY A 178 28.00 -19.53 -11.19
CA GLY A 178 28.55 -20.57 -12.06
C GLY A 178 28.41 -20.20 -13.54
N ALA A 179 27.24 -19.72 -13.96
CA ALA A 179 27.02 -19.29 -15.34
C ALA A 179 27.94 -18.09 -15.74
N LEU A 180 28.25 -17.19 -14.80
CA LEU A 180 29.17 -16.08 -15.04
C LEU A 180 30.65 -16.52 -15.11
N GLU A 181 31.04 -17.59 -14.40
CA GLU A 181 32.39 -18.17 -14.49
C GLU A 181 32.61 -18.89 -15.85
N ASP A 182 31.55 -19.51 -16.38
CA ASP A 182 31.58 -20.21 -17.69
C ASP A 182 31.56 -19.25 -18.88
N GLU A 183 31.10 -18.01 -18.71
CA GLU A 183 30.97 -16.99 -19.76
C GLU A 183 31.75 -15.70 -19.41
N PRO A 184 33.10 -15.70 -19.58
CA PRO A 184 33.95 -14.59 -19.14
C PRO A 184 33.68 -13.24 -19.85
N ASN A 185 32.92 -13.23 -20.94
CA ASN A 185 32.51 -12.01 -21.65
C ASN A 185 31.11 -11.48 -21.24
N GLY A 186 30.49 -12.07 -20.21
CA GLY A 186 29.18 -11.70 -19.69
C GLY A 186 28.03 -12.49 -20.29
N LEU A 187 26.96 -12.62 -19.52
CA LEU A 187 25.72 -13.28 -19.93
C LEU A 187 24.91 -12.34 -20.83
N SER A 188 24.43 -12.86 -21.96
CA SER A 188 23.40 -12.19 -22.75
C SER A 188 22.02 -12.47 -22.10
N VAL A 189 21.38 -11.43 -21.57
CA VAL A 189 19.99 -11.55 -21.06
C VAL A 189 19.06 -11.31 -22.24
N PRO A 190 18.12 -12.23 -22.53
CA PRO A 190 17.14 -12.08 -23.60
C PRO A 190 16.12 -10.98 -23.35
#